data_28db31eaa727038d5d07865e59c72bec
#
_entry.id   28db31eaa727038d5d07865e59c72bec
#
_cell.length_a   1.000
_cell.length_b   1.000
_cell.length_c   1.000
_cell.angle_alpha   90.00
_cell.angle_beta   90.00
_cell.angle_gamma   90.00
#
_symmetry.space_group_name_H-M   'P 1'
#
loop_
_entity.id
_entity.type
_entity.pdbx_description
1 polymer ?
#
loop_
_entity_poly.entity_id
_entity_poly.type
_entity_poly.pdbx_seq_one_letter_code
_entity_poly.pdbx_strand_id
1 'polypeptide(L)'
;MTNPHLNEMAPGAFAGRRRSLSQAVQAAVRTLDEATLRPVARRDAGLAFQPKALLALLSYCYARQIYASAEIEDVVRRDVNFRQLCRNEFPDERVIRRFRRHNREAIQFCLMSALCSVAEEKVRQGIVTKVNKAGFAQEAERRIIMAMFLDSAALDGD
;
A
#
# COMPACT_ATOMS: atom_id res chain seq x y z
N MET A 1 21.73 36.32 -16.43
CA MET A 1 20.31 36.29 -16.65
C MET A 1 19.76 34.93 -16.29
N THR A 2 18.88 34.91 -15.33
CA THR A 2 18.26 33.67 -14.90
C THR A 2 17.41 33.10 -16.01
N ASN A 3 17.49 31.84 -16.17
CA ASN A 3 16.65 31.16 -17.12
C ASN A 3 15.43 30.56 -16.36
N PRO A 4 14.31 31.24 -16.37
CA PRO A 4 13.15 30.77 -15.63
C PRO A 4 12.63 29.44 -16.11
N HIS A 5 12.90 29.12 -17.37
CA HIS A 5 12.45 27.86 -17.93
C HIS A 5 13.12 26.65 -17.30
N LEU A 6 14.40 26.76 -16.98
CA LEU A 6 15.10 25.67 -16.33
C LEU A 6 14.57 25.42 -14.94
N ASN A 7 14.27 26.49 -14.22
CA ASN A 7 13.77 26.36 -12.86
C ASN A 7 12.36 25.79 -12.83
N GLU A 8 11.55 26.15 -13.80
CA GLU A 8 10.19 25.66 -13.85
C GLU A 8 10.12 24.20 -14.32
N MET A 9 10.90 23.88 -15.34
CA MET A 9 10.86 22.53 -15.89
C MET A 9 11.48 21.51 -14.96
N ALA A 10 12.60 21.84 -14.34
CA ALA A 10 13.32 20.90 -13.52
C ALA A 10 12.47 20.43 -12.33
N PRO A 11 11.88 21.31 -11.52
CA PRO A 11 11.05 20.86 -10.42
C PRO A 11 9.85 20.05 -10.88
N GLY A 12 9.17 20.50 -11.89
CA GLY A 12 8.01 19.79 -12.40
C GLY A 12 8.36 18.41 -12.95
N ALA A 13 9.44 18.33 -13.70
CA ALA A 13 9.89 17.07 -14.24
C ALA A 13 10.32 16.12 -13.13
N PHE A 14 11.00 16.62 -12.11
CA PHE A 14 11.45 15.80 -11.00
C PHE A 14 10.28 15.35 -10.15
N ALA A 15 9.31 16.21 -9.89
CA ALA A 15 8.12 15.84 -9.14
C ALA A 15 7.38 14.70 -9.85
N GLY A 16 7.25 14.76 -11.16
CA GLY A 16 6.62 13.70 -11.93
C GLY A 16 7.40 12.40 -11.92
N ARG A 17 8.71 12.46 -11.76
CA ARG A 17 9.56 11.28 -11.77
C ARG A 17 9.79 10.70 -10.39
N ARG A 18 9.71 11.53 -9.35
CA ARG A 18 9.92 11.08 -7.98
C ARG A 18 8.60 10.70 -7.34
N ARG A 19 8.08 9.59 -7.80
CA ARG A 19 6.86 9.06 -7.22
C ARG A 19 7.17 8.53 -5.82
N SER A 20 6.44 9.01 -4.82
CA SER A 20 6.55 8.50 -3.48
C SER A 20 5.95 7.08 -3.42
N LEU A 21 6.27 6.35 -2.35
CA LEU A 21 5.70 5.03 -2.15
C LEU A 21 4.18 5.09 -2.10
N SER A 22 3.63 6.08 -1.38
CA SER A 22 2.19 6.28 -1.30
C SER A 22 1.58 6.49 -2.68
N GLN A 23 2.21 7.30 -3.52
CA GLN A 23 1.75 7.55 -4.88
C GLN A 23 1.81 6.30 -5.74
N ALA A 24 2.87 5.50 -5.59
CA ALA A 24 3.01 4.24 -6.32
C ALA A 24 1.91 3.25 -5.93
N VAL A 25 1.59 3.15 -4.65
CA VAL A 25 0.50 2.31 -4.17
C VAL A 25 -0.83 2.78 -4.74
N GLN A 26 -1.10 4.07 -4.66
CA GLN A 26 -2.38 4.61 -5.16
C GLN A 26 -2.50 4.45 -6.66
N ALA A 27 -1.41 4.59 -7.41
CA ALA A 27 -1.43 4.36 -8.85
C ALA A 27 -1.80 2.91 -9.18
N ALA A 28 -1.25 1.95 -8.44
CA ALA A 28 -1.57 0.54 -8.63
C ALA A 28 -3.05 0.26 -8.28
N VAL A 29 -3.52 0.81 -7.18
CA VAL A 29 -4.90 0.64 -6.74
C VAL A 29 -5.88 1.16 -7.81
N ARG A 30 -5.56 2.29 -8.43
CA ARG A 30 -6.43 2.86 -9.46
C ARG A 30 -6.58 1.98 -10.69
N THR A 31 -5.63 1.09 -10.96
CA THR A 31 -5.70 0.21 -12.12
C THR A 31 -6.66 -0.96 -11.94
N LEU A 32 -7.08 -1.24 -10.70
CA LEU A 32 -7.96 -2.37 -10.43
C LEU A 32 -9.42 -1.96 -10.52
N ASP A 33 -10.24 -2.88 -11.03
CA ASP A 33 -11.68 -2.72 -11.05
C ASP A 33 -12.22 -2.99 -9.65
N GLU A 34 -12.94 -2.03 -9.09
CA GLU A 34 -13.50 -2.17 -7.75
C GLU A 34 -14.45 -3.35 -7.64
N ALA A 35 -15.13 -3.72 -8.74
CA ALA A 35 -16.03 -4.85 -8.75
C ALA A 35 -15.33 -6.19 -8.47
N THR A 36 -14.00 -6.26 -8.67
CA THR A 36 -13.24 -7.47 -8.37
C THR A 36 -12.85 -7.59 -6.90
N LEU A 37 -13.03 -6.53 -6.12
CA LEU A 37 -12.68 -6.52 -4.72
C LEU A 37 -13.87 -6.95 -3.87
N ARG A 38 -13.59 -7.67 -2.79
CA ARG A 38 -14.62 -8.10 -1.84
C ARG A 38 -14.70 -7.11 -0.68
N PRO A 39 -15.83 -6.41 -0.53
CA PRO A 39 -15.96 -5.46 0.57
C PRO A 39 -16.12 -6.16 1.92
N VAL A 40 -15.77 -5.43 2.97
CA VAL A 40 -16.00 -5.87 4.34
C VAL A 40 -17.00 -4.92 4.97
N ALA A 41 -18.06 -5.50 5.56
CA ALA A 41 -19.13 -4.71 6.15
C ALA A 41 -18.69 -4.06 7.46
N ARG A 42 -19.22 -2.87 7.72
CA ARG A 42 -19.08 -2.22 9.03
C ARG A 42 -20.02 -2.89 10.02
N ARG A 43 -19.67 -2.84 11.29
CA ARG A 43 -20.47 -3.47 12.32
C ARG A 43 -21.84 -2.82 12.53
N ASP A 44 -21.86 -1.48 12.43
CA ASP A 44 -22.96 -0.69 12.96
C ASP A 44 -24.00 -0.26 11.92
N ALA A 45 -23.61 -0.03 10.69
CA ALA A 45 -24.48 0.63 9.73
C ALA A 45 -24.84 -0.19 8.52
N GLY A 46 -24.41 -1.44 8.43
CA GLY A 46 -24.62 -2.25 7.23
C GLY A 46 -23.89 -1.76 6.00
N LEU A 47 -23.18 -0.66 6.11
CA LEU A 47 -22.37 -0.14 5.01
C LEU A 47 -21.01 -0.80 5.01
N ALA A 48 -20.47 -1.02 3.83
CA ALA A 48 -19.15 -1.61 3.69
C ALA A 48 -18.07 -0.52 3.78
N PHE A 49 -16.87 -0.92 4.24
CA PHE A 49 -15.69 -0.10 4.05
C PHE A 49 -15.41 0.05 2.56
N GLN A 50 -14.82 1.16 2.15
CA GLN A 50 -14.42 1.35 0.76
C GLN A 50 -13.28 0.40 0.42
N PRO A 51 -13.47 -0.55 -0.51
CA PRO A 51 -12.44 -1.56 -0.75
C PRO A 51 -11.11 -0.98 -1.21
N LYS A 52 -11.13 0.02 -2.07
CA LYS A 52 -9.89 0.62 -2.56
C LYS A 52 -9.13 1.38 -1.46
N ALA A 53 -9.86 1.92 -0.48
CA ALA A 53 -9.22 2.57 0.66
C ALA A 53 -8.46 1.55 1.51
N LEU A 54 -9.08 0.41 1.81
CA LEU A 54 -8.41 -0.65 2.56
C LEU A 54 -7.28 -1.27 1.77
N LEU A 55 -7.45 -1.42 0.47
CA LEU A 55 -6.41 -1.95 -0.41
C LEU A 55 -5.17 -1.05 -0.39
N ALA A 56 -5.37 0.26 -0.49
CA ALA A 56 -4.27 1.21 -0.44
C ALA A 56 -3.57 1.16 0.92
N LEU A 57 -4.34 1.09 2.00
CA LEU A 57 -3.80 1.06 3.36
C LEU A 57 -2.92 -0.18 3.57
N LEU A 58 -3.44 -1.36 3.27
CA LEU A 58 -2.70 -2.60 3.52
C LEU A 58 -1.47 -2.70 2.63
N SER A 59 -1.60 -2.35 1.35
CA SER A 59 -0.47 -2.39 0.43
C SER A 59 0.65 -1.44 0.87
N TYR A 60 0.28 -0.25 1.31
CA TYR A 60 1.25 0.71 1.80
C TYR A 60 1.93 0.24 3.09
N CYS A 61 1.14 -0.27 4.03
CA CYS A 61 1.68 -0.77 5.30
C CYS A 61 2.66 -1.91 5.06
N TYR A 62 2.31 -2.87 4.22
CA TYR A 62 3.19 -3.99 3.94
C TYR A 62 4.44 -3.55 3.18
N ALA A 63 4.33 -2.55 2.32
CA ALA A 63 5.49 -1.95 1.67
C ALA A 63 6.42 -1.29 2.70
N ARG A 64 5.87 -0.75 3.77
CA ARG A 64 6.62 -0.14 4.87
C ARG A 64 6.99 -1.14 5.96
N GLN A 65 6.71 -2.43 5.77
CA GLN A 65 6.99 -3.49 6.74
C GLN A 65 6.23 -3.33 8.06
N ILE A 66 5.04 -2.76 7.97
CA ILE A 66 4.08 -2.72 9.07
C ILE A 66 3.08 -3.85 8.80
N TYR A 67 3.16 -4.91 9.58
CA TYR A 67 2.46 -6.16 9.26
C TYR A 67 1.29 -6.49 10.16
N ALA A 68 1.46 -6.35 11.47
CA ALA A 68 0.43 -6.75 12.43
C ALA A 68 -0.82 -5.90 12.26
N SER A 69 -1.97 -6.53 12.19
CA SER A 69 -3.23 -5.81 12.00
C SER A 69 -3.51 -4.84 13.13
N ALA A 70 -3.13 -5.19 14.36
CA ALA A 70 -3.26 -4.30 15.50
C ALA A 70 -2.39 -3.04 15.34
N GLU A 71 -1.20 -3.20 14.79
CA GLU A 71 -0.32 -2.06 14.54
C GLU A 71 -0.88 -1.16 13.43
N ILE A 72 -1.44 -1.76 12.38
CA ILE A 72 -2.05 -0.99 11.29
C ILE A 72 -3.23 -0.17 11.83
N GLU A 73 -4.09 -0.78 12.64
CA GLU A 73 -5.18 -0.06 13.29
C GLU A 73 -4.65 1.14 14.08
N ASP A 74 -3.58 0.94 14.81
CA ASP A 74 -2.99 1.96 15.66
C ASP A 74 -2.38 3.11 14.85
N VAL A 75 -1.63 2.82 13.77
CA VAL A 75 -1.04 3.89 12.96
C VAL A 75 -2.10 4.72 12.25
N VAL A 76 -3.21 4.13 11.87
CA VAL A 76 -4.32 4.90 11.27
C VAL A 76 -4.86 5.91 12.28
N ARG A 77 -4.95 5.53 13.55
CA ARG A 77 -5.43 6.44 14.60
C ARG A 77 -4.45 7.55 14.92
N ARG A 78 -3.15 7.26 14.86
CA ARG A 78 -2.10 8.19 15.29
C ARG A 78 -1.58 9.11 14.20
N ASP A 79 -1.62 8.66 12.95
CA ASP A 79 -0.90 9.33 11.87
C ASP A 79 -1.87 9.78 10.78
N VAL A 80 -1.91 11.09 10.54
CA VAL A 80 -2.81 11.68 9.55
C VAL A 80 -2.52 11.17 8.13
N ASN A 81 -1.28 10.83 7.83
CA ASN A 81 -0.93 10.34 6.49
C ASN A 81 -1.59 8.99 6.23
N PHE A 82 -1.60 8.12 7.23
CA PHE A 82 -2.30 6.82 7.10
C PHE A 82 -3.81 7.01 7.01
N ARG A 83 -4.36 7.96 7.77
CA ARG A 83 -5.80 8.26 7.69
C ARG A 83 -6.19 8.75 6.31
N GLN A 84 -5.39 9.62 5.72
CA GLN A 84 -5.66 10.12 4.37
C GLN A 84 -5.59 9.02 3.33
N LEU A 85 -4.63 8.12 3.48
CA LEU A 85 -4.46 7.01 2.56
C LEU A 85 -5.69 6.10 2.54
N CYS A 86 -6.29 5.84 3.70
CA CYS A 86 -7.48 5.01 3.80
C CYS A 86 -8.77 5.85 3.84
N ARG A 87 -8.74 7.09 3.44
CA ARG A 87 -9.90 7.99 3.30
C ARG A 87 -10.73 8.08 4.57
N ASN A 88 -10.07 8.09 5.73
CA ASN A 88 -10.71 8.18 7.05
C ASN A 88 -11.66 7.03 7.36
N GLU A 89 -11.38 5.84 6.84
CA GLU A 89 -12.24 4.67 7.06
C GLU A 89 -12.06 4.01 8.42
N PHE A 90 -10.93 4.18 9.07
CA PHE A 90 -10.63 3.69 10.42
C PHE A 90 -10.97 2.20 10.63
N PRO A 91 -10.39 1.29 9.85
CA PRO A 91 -10.65 -0.13 10.06
C PRO A 91 -9.99 -0.62 11.35
N ASP A 92 -10.68 -1.52 12.06
CA ASP A 92 -10.06 -2.21 13.19
C ASP A 92 -9.30 -3.45 12.71
N GLU A 93 -8.56 -4.08 13.63
CA GLU A 93 -7.72 -5.22 13.27
C GLU A 93 -8.51 -6.38 12.67
N ARG A 94 -9.75 -6.58 13.11
CA ARG A 94 -10.58 -7.65 12.59
C ARG A 94 -11.00 -7.39 11.14
N VAL A 95 -11.34 -6.15 10.82
CA VAL A 95 -11.66 -5.74 9.46
C VAL A 95 -10.43 -5.91 8.57
N ILE A 96 -9.27 -5.52 9.06
CA ILE A 96 -8.01 -5.63 8.32
C ILE A 96 -7.72 -7.09 7.97
N ARG A 97 -7.82 -7.99 8.95
CA ARG A 97 -7.58 -9.42 8.72
C ARG A 97 -8.57 -9.99 7.72
N ARG A 98 -9.85 -9.62 7.84
CA ARG A 98 -10.89 -10.10 6.93
C ARG A 98 -10.69 -9.61 5.52
N PHE A 99 -10.38 -8.33 5.37
CA PHE A 99 -10.12 -7.75 4.05
C PHE A 99 -8.93 -8.42 3.39
N ARG A 100 -7.85 -8.63 4.13
CA ARG A 100 -6.67 -9.32 3.59
C ARG A 100 -7.00 -10.72 3.13
N ARG A 101 -7.77 -11.47 3.92
CA ARG A 101 -8.14 -12.83 3.55
C ARG A 101 -8.93 -12.88 2.25
N HIS A 102 -9.85 -11.95 2.07
CA HIS A 102 -10.73 -11.95 0.91
C HIS A 102 -10.09 -11.32 -0.34
N ASN A 103 -9.07 -10.50 -0.18
CA ASN A 103 -8.50 -9.72 -1.27
C ASN A 103 -6.99 -9.91 -1.41
N ARG A 104 -6.51 -11.07 -1.07
CA ARG A 104 -5.08 -11.37 -1.03
C ARG A 104 -4.39 -11.12 -2.36
N GLU A 105 -5.01 -11.54 -3.45
CA GLU A 105 -4.42 -11.36 -4.79
C GLU A 105 -4.30 -9.89 -5.18
N ALA A 106 -5.32 -9.11 -4.85
CA ALA A 106 -5.30 -7.67 -5.14
C ALA A 106 -4.19 -6.97 -4.33
N ILE A 107 -4.04 -7.34 -3.06
CA ILE A 107 -2.98 -6.78 -2.21
C ILE A 107 -1.62 -7.17 -2.77
N GLN A 108 -1.44 -8.41 -3.17
CA GLN A 108 -0.19 -8.88 -3.74
C GLN A 108 0.16 -8.10 -5.01
N PHE A 109 -0.81 -7.89 -5.87
CA PHE A 109 -0.60 -7.12 -7.10
C PHE A 109 -0.17 -5.68 -6.80
N CYS A 110 -0.90 -4.99 -5.93
CA CYS A 110 -0.60 -3.59 -5.61
C CYS A 110 0.75 -3.46 -4.90
N LEU A 111 1.04 -4.37 -3.99
CA LEU A 111 2.31 -4.37 -3.27
C LEU A 111 3.48 -4.63 -4.23
N MET A 112 3.35 -5.63 -5.07
CA MET A 112 4.37 -5.92 -6.10
C MET A 112 4.60 -4.72 -7.00
N SER A 113 3.53 -4.10 -7.49
CA SER A 113 3.61 -2.94 -8.37
C SER A 113 4.30 -1.76 -7.68
N ALA A 114 3.98 -1.53 -6.41
CA ALA A 114 4.59 -0.45 -5.66
C ALA A 114 6.08 -0.68 -5.43
N LEU A 115 6.46 -1.89 -5.04
CA LEU A 115 7.86 -2.25 -4.82
C LEU A 115 8.66 -2.14 -6.12
N CYS A 116 8.08 -2.59 -7.21
CA CYS A 116 8.69 -2.50 -8.53
C CYS A 116 8.90 -1.04 -8.94
N SER A 117 7.90 -0.20 -8.72
CA SER A 117 7.95 1.23 -9.07
C SER A 117 9.08 1.94 -8.31
N VAL A 118 9.23 1.65 -7.02
CA VAL A 118 10.31 2.23 -6.21
C VAL A 118 11.66 1.75 -6.73
N ALA A 119 11.79 0.48 -7.09
CA ALA A 119 13.04 -0.06 -7.62
C ALA A 119 13.38 0.55 -8.98
N GLU A 120 12.39 0.75 -9.83
CA GLU A 120 12.59 1.41 -11.13
C GLU A 120 13.10 2.85 -10.95
N GLU A 121 12.59 3.54 -9.94
CA GLU A 121 13.08 4.88 -9.61
C GLU A 121 14.55 4.84 -9.20
N LYS A 122 14.96 3.84 -8.43
CA LYS A 122 16.36 3.67 -8.05
C LYS A 122 17.26 3.38 -9.25
N VAL A 123 16.75 2.66 -10.25
CA VAL A 123 17.48 2.44 -11.50
C VAL A 123 17.67 3.76 -12.23
N ARG A 124 16.64 4.58 -12.33
CA ARG A 124 16.74 5.90 -12.97
C ARG A 124 17.74 6.80 -12.25
N GLN A 125 17.86 6.66 -10.95
CA GLN A 125 18.82 7.43 -10.15
C GLN A 125 20.23 6.85 -10.18
N GLY A 126 20.42 5.72 -10.84
CA GLY A 126 21.73 5.07 -10.92
C GLY A 126 22.14 4.31 -9.68
N ILE A 127 21.23 4.10 -8.71
CA ILE A 127 21.53 3.39 -7.47
C ILE A 127 21.57 1.89 -7.73
N VAL A 128 20.71 1.39 -8.60
CA VAL A 128 20.60 -0.02 -8.97
C VAL A 128 20.65 -0.13 -10.48
N THR A 129 21.22 -1.24 -11.01
CA THR A 129 21.41 -1.39 -12.45
C THR A 129 20.21 -2.01 -13.18
N LYS A 130 19.43 -2.86 -12.50
CA LYS A 130 18.25 -3.47 -13.11
C LYS A 130 17.23 -3.89 -12.07
N VAL A 131 16.00 -4.13 -12.53
CA VAL A 131 14.87 -4.54 -11.70
C VAL A 131 14.51 -5.99 -12.03
N ASN A 132 14.33 -6.80 -10.99
CA ASN A 132 13.87 -8.18 -11.11
C ASN A 132 12.39 -8.26 -10.72
N LYS A 133 11.50 -8.22 -11.71
CA LYS A 133 10.06 -8.20 -11.45
C LYS A 133 9.54 -9.47 -10.79
N ALA A 134 10.11 -10.63 -11.15
CA ALA A 134 9.71 -11.88 -10.53
C ALA A 134 10.02 -11.90 -9.03
N GLY A 135 11.15 -11.32 -8.65
CA GLY A 135 11.52 -11.21 -7.24
C GLY A 135 10.56 -10.37 -6.43
N PHE A 136 9.97 -9.34 -7.04
CA PHE A 136 8.99 -8.50 -6.33
C PHE A 136 7.66 -9.21 -6.11
N ALA A 137 7.27 -10.09 -7.01
CA ALA A 137 6.07 -10.91 -6.80
C ALA A 137 6.26 -11.83 -5.60
N GLN A 138 7.42 -12.46 -5.49
CA GLN A 138 7.76 -13.32 -4.36
C GLN A 138 7.86 -12.52 -3.07
N GLU A 139 8.47 -11.36 -3.12
CA GLU A 139 8.60 -10.50 -1.94
C GLU A 139 7.23 -10.03 -1.44
N ALA A 140 6.33 -9.68 -2.34
CA ALA A 140 4.97 -9.28 -1.98
C ALA A 140 4.25 -10.42 -1.27
N GLU A 141 4.32 -11.63 -1.81
CA GLU A 141 3.72 -12.80 -1.20
C GLU A 141 4.31 -13.08 0.18
N ARG A 142 5.62 -12.99 0.32
CA ARG A 142 6.31 -13.21 1.59
C ARG A 142 5.83 -12.24 2.66
N ARG A 143 5.62 -10.98 2.31
CA ARG A 143 5.17 -9.97 3.25
C ARG A 143 3.73 -10.23 3.72
N ILE A 144 2.87 -10.66 2.81
CA ILE A 144 1.50 -11.02 3.17
C ILE A 144 1.50 -12.21 4.13
N ILE A 145 2.32 -13.22 3.85
CA ILE A 145 2.46 -14.39 4.72
C ILE A 145 2.99 -13.96 6.10
N MET A 146 3.95 -13.03 6.15
CA MET A 146 4.46 -12.51 7.40
C MET A 146 3.34 -11.84 8.22
N ALA A 147 2.50 -11.05 7.55
CA ALA A 147 1.37 -10.41 8.23
C ALA A 147 0.40 -11.46 8.80
N MET A 148 0.11 -12.49 8.03
CA MET A 148 -0.76 -13.58 8.50
C MET A 148 -0.15 -14.30 9.71
N PHE A 149 1.15 -14.56 9.65
CA PHE A 149 1.86 -15.23 10.72
C PHE A 149 1.83 -14.41 12.01
N LEU A 150 2.11 -13.11 11.92
CA LEU A 150 2.13 -12.25 13.09
C LEU A 150 0.75 -12.11 13.72
N ASP A 151 -0.29 -12.03 12.91
CA ASP A 151 -1.66 -11.98 13.42
C ASP A 151 -2.04 -13.29 14.12
N SER A 152 -1.67 -14.43 13.54
CA SER A 152 -1.94 -15.74 14.16
C SER A 152 -1.20 -15.88 15.48
N ALA A 153 0.05 -15.48 15.53
CA ALA A 153 0.84 -15.55 16.76
C ALA A 153 0.25 -14.66 17.86
N ALA A 154 -0.24 -13.48 17.50
CA ALA A 154 -0.88 -12.59 18.46
C ALA A 154 -2.17 -13.19 19.04
N LEU A 155 -2.97 -13.83 18.18
CA LEU A 155 -4.21 -14.48 18.63
C LEU A 155 -3.93 -15.68 19.52
N ASP A 156 -2.89 -16.46 19.19
CA ASP A 156 -2.52 -17.63 20.00
C ASP A 156 -1.89 -17.26 21.33
N GLY A 157 -1.32 -16.05 21.40
CA GLY A 157 -0.71 -15.55 22.64
C GLY A 157 -1.70 -15.02 23.67
N ASP A 158 -2.94 -14.88 23.26
CA ASP A 158 -4.01 -14.47 24.15
C ASP A 158 -4.62 -15.70 24.82
#